data_6b27e5247acc46036b75c01ada64fb8f
#
_entry.id   6b27e5247acc46036b75c01ada64fb8f
#
_cell.length_a   1.000
_cell.length_b   1.000
_cell.length_c   1.000
_cell.angle_alpha   90.00
_cell.angle_beta   90.00
_cell.angle_gamma   90.00
#
_symmetry.space_group_name_H-M   'P 1'
#
loop_
_entity.id
_entity.type
_entity.pdbx_description
1 polymer ?
#
loop_
_entity_poly.entity_id
_entity_poly.type
_entity_poly.pdbx_seq_one_letter_code
_entity_poly.pdbx_strand_id
1 'polypeptide(L)'
;MPEAATPHVGSIDVDIALDAVRLKAGRYAALLKVLLDTRRYRQGSKSFQFVTDVDLGDGEKSVQVEVEFLAPSDVKLTKNRPKLFAGFRVLRTEACGAVFRSPQELALTGKTIRGADNTVRLHVASVAEFLVMKAHAIGGRDKPKDSYDICYCLENYAVGIEPLAADWRGQRANKVYVKAVAILKEKFASPEAFGPQQVVEFHSASDAETRAMQARRAYEAAQRFLSLVG
;
A
#
# COMPACT_ATOMS: atom_id res chain seq x y z
N MET A 1 7.81 -8.86 2.81
CA MET A 1 8.03 -9.82 3.94
C MET A 1 9.08 -10.83 3.49
N PRO A 2 10.35 -10.65 3.83
CA PRO A 2 11.44 -11.49 3.30
C PRO A 2 11.43 -12.95 3.80
N GLU A 3 10.70 -13.24 4.88
CA GLU A 3 10.63 -14.59 5.49
C GLU A 3 9.34 -15.35 5.14
N ALA A 4 8.56 -14.85 4.18
CA ALA A 4 7.33 -15.51 3.76
C ALA A 4 7.64 -16.82 3.03
N ALA A 5 6.87 -17.89 3.34
CA ALA A 5 7.02 -19.20 2.69
C ALA A 5 6.75 -19.14 1.17
N THR A 6 5.90 -18.24 0.74
CA THR A 6 5.59 -17.98 -0.67
C THR A 6 5.92 -16.54 -0.99
N PRO A 7 6.69 -16.22 -2.06
CA PRO A 7 7.00 -14.86 -2.42
C PRO A 7 5.73 -14.11 -2.86
N HIS A 8 5.64 -12.84 -2.47
CA HIS A 8 4.60 -11.94 -2.98
C HIS A 8 4.83 -11.65 -4.46
N VAL A 9 3.75 -11.48 -5.22
CA VAL A 9 3.83 -11.14 -6.66
C VAL A 9 4.51 -9.79 -6.96
N GLY A 10 4.79 -9.01 -5.92
CA GLY A 10 5.42 -7.69 -6.05
C GLY A 10 4.42 -6.57 -6.39
N SER A 11 4.96 -5.41 -6.64
CA SER A 11 4.24 -4.22 -7.11
C SER A 11 5.13 -3.43 -8.06
N ILE A 12 4.53 -2.80 -9.05
CA ILE A 12 5.19 -1.86 -9.98
C ILE A 12 4.87 -0.41 -9.63
N ASP A 13 4.16 -0.19 -8.52
CA ASP A 13 3.78 1.10 -7.99
C ASP A 13 4.48 1.36 -6.64
N VAL A 14 4.90 2.59 -6.44
CA VAL A 14 5.53 3.09 -5.21
C VAL A 14 4.65 4.20 -4.64
N ASP A 15 4.02 3.92 -3.50
CA ASP A 15 3.20 4.88 -2.79
C ASP A 15 4.03 5.65 -1.75
N ILE A 16 4.08 6.97 -1.87
CA ILE A 16 4.79 7.85 -0.95
C ILE A 16 3.78 8.64 -0.10
N ALA A 17 3.64 8.24 1.16
CA ALA A 17 2.82 8.98 2.11
C ALA A 17 3.56 10.23 2.62
N LEU A 18 2.90 11.38 2.51
CA LEU A 18 3.42 12.67 2.97
C LEU A 18 2.92 12.97 4.39
N ASP A 19 3.84 13.03 5.35
CA ASP A 19 3.52 13.56 6.68
C ASP A 19 3.32 15.08 6.60
N ALA A 20 2.08 15.46 6.37
CA ALA A 20 1.70 16.86 6.19
C ALA A 20 1.92 17.73 7.43
N VAL A 21 2.01 17.13 8.62
CA VAL A 21 2.28 17.84 9.88
C VAL A 21 3.76 18.21 9.97
N ARG A 22 4.64 17.30 9.57
CA ARG A 22 6.11 17.48 9.59
C ARG A 22 6.64 18.15 8.33
N LEU A 23 5.87 18.13 7.25
CA LEU A 23 6.29 18.68 5.96
C LEU A 23 6.31 20.22 6.01
N LYS A 24 7.50 20.80 6.14
CA LYS A 24 7.69 22.27 6.14
C LYS A 24 7.25 22.87 4.80
N ALA A 25 6.77 24.13 4.85
CA ALA A 25 6.36 24.88 3.67
C ALA A 25 7.44 24.83 2.57
N GLY A 26 7.03 24.52 1.34
CA GLY A 26 7.93 24.42 0.18
C GLY A 26 8.68 23.10 0.00
N ARG A 27 8.77 22.24 1.02
CA ARG A 27 9.51 20.96 0.91
C ARG A 27 8.91 20.00 -0.13
N TYR A 28 7.58 19.95 -0.20
CA TYR A 28 6.93 19.12 -1.21
C TYR A 28 7.20 19.62 -2.64
N ALA A 29 7.10 20.92 -2.86
CA ALA A 29 7.44 21.51 -4.16
C ALA A 29 8.92 21.29 -4.53
N ALA A 30 9.82 21.39 -3.55
CA ALA A 30 11.24 21.08 -3.75
C ALA A 30 11.48 19.61 -4.14
N LEU A 31 10.78 18.67 -3.48
CA LEU A 31 10.85 17.24 -3.83
C LEU A 31 10.40 17.00 -5.27
N LEU A 32 9.25 17.53 -5.66
CA LEU A 32 8.73 17.39 -7.03
C LEU A 32 9.71 17.98 -8.05
N LYS A 33 10.27 19.15 -7.75
CA LYS A 33 11.28 19.76 -8.62
C LYS A 33 12.50 18.87 -8.78
N VAL A 34 13.04 18.31 -7.71
CA VAL A 34 14.19 17.40 -7.77
C VAL A 34 13.88 16.20 -8.65
N LEU A 35 12.70 15.56 -8.49
CA LEU A 35 12.32 14.40 -9.31
C LEU A 35 12.30 14.75 -10.81
N LEU A 36 11.74 15.89 -11.17
CA LEU A 36 11.66 16.32 -12.58
C LEU A 36 13.01 16.78 -13.15
N ASP A 37 13.82 17.47 -12.35
CA ASP A 37 15.17 17.91 -12.76
C ASP A 37 16.07 16.70 -13.09
N THR A 38 15.78 15.51 -12.54
CA THR A 38 16.50 14.27 -12.91
C THR A 38 16.23 13.83 -14.35
N ARG A 39 15.14 14.30 -14.97
CA ARG A 39 14.61 13.87 -16.28
C ARG A 39 14.27 12.37 -16.38
N ARG A 40 14.30 11.66 -15.26
CA ARG A 40 13.89 10.24 -15.16
C ARG A 40 12.41 10.09 -14.90
N TYR A 41 11.82 11.06 -14.21
CA TYR A 41 10.41 11.06 -13.88
C TYR A 41 9.65 12.02 -14.78
N ARG A 42 8.50 11.59 -15.27
CA ARG A 42 7.52 12.41 -15.99
C ARG A 42 6.16 12.32 -15.29
N GLN A 43 5.31 13.29 -15.52
CA GLN A 43 3.94 13.24 -15.00
C GLN A 43 3.22 12.05 -15.63
N GLY A 44 2.53 11.26 -14.81
CA GLY A 44 1.68 10.16 -15.24
C GLY A 44 0.29 10.62 -15.70
N SER A 45 -0.59 9.68 -15.93
CA SER A 45 -1.98 9.94 -16.36
C SER A 45 -2.83 10.58 -15.27
N LYS A 46 -2.49 10.35 -13.99
CA LYS A 46 -3.20 10.92 -12.83
C LYS A 46 -2.46 12.15 -12.30
N SER A 47 -3.21 13.13 -11.77
CA SER A 47 -2.65 14.39 -11.25
C SER A 47 -1.76 14.25 -10.02
N PHE A 48 -1.68 13.08 -9.41
CA PHE A 48 -0.88 12.76 -8.21
C PHE A 48 0.21 11.71 -8.48
N GLN A 49 0.48 11.40 -9.76
CA GLN A 49 1.33 10.30 -10.19
C GLN A 49 2.50 10.80 -11.03
N PHE A 50 3.68 10.28 -10.75
CA PHE A 50 4.81 10.26 -11.66
C PHE A 50 5.03 8.86 -12.20
N VAL A 51 5.69 8.78 -13.35
CA VAL A 51 6.14 7.52 -13.94
C VAL A 51 7.62 7.60 -14.28
N THR A 52 8.29 6.46 -14.16
CA THR A 52 9.69 6.27 -14.58
C THR A 52 9.83 4.90 -15.23
N ASP A 53 10.68 4.79 -16.22
CA ASP A 53 10.99 3.52 -16.86
C ASP A 53 12.27 2.96 -16.22
N VAL A 54 12.21 1.70 -15.78
CA VAL A 54 13.31 0.98 -15.13
C VAL A 54 13.75 -0.16 -16.02
N ASP A 55 15.01 -0.15 -16.40
CA ASP A 55 15.65 -1.27 -17.09
C ASP A 55 16.03 -2.34 -16.06
N LEU A 56 15.54 -3.55 -16.23
CA LEU A 56 15.82 -4.69 -15.35
C LEU A 56 17.17 -5.36 -15.66
N GLY A 57 17.83 -4.99 -16.75
CA GLY A 57 19.16 -5.49 -17.12
C GLY A 57 19.18 -6.90 -17.70
N ASP A 58 18.03 -7.45 -18.03
CA ASP A 58 17.85 -8.81 -18.60
C ASP A 58 17.72 -8.81 -20.14
N GLY A 59 17.83 -7.63 -20.76
CA GLY A 59 17.65 -7.44 -22.20
C GLY A 59 16.20 -7.37 -22.66
N GLU A 60 15.24 -7.44 -21.71
CA GLU A 60 13.83 -7.24 -21.95
C GLU A 60 13.44 -5.75 -21.97
N LYS A 61 12.18 -5.49 -22.28
CA LYS A 61 11.65 -4.11 -22.27
C LYS A 61 11.66 -3.54 -20.85
N SER A 62 12.02 -2.26 -20.72
CA SER A 62 11.93 -1.53 -19.46
C SER A 62 10.52 -1.62 -18.86
N VAL A 63 10.46 -1.74 -17.55
CA VAL A 63 9.21 -1.73 -16.79
C VAL A 63 8.89 -0.30 -16.36
N GLN A 64 7.66 0.15 -16.66
CA GLN A 64 7.19 1.43 -16.16
C GLN A 64 6.77 1.30 -14.69
N VAL A 65 7.42 2.09 -13.83
CA VAL A 65 7.10 2.20 -12.41
C VAL A 65 6.31 3.47 -12.16
N GLU A 66 5.18 3.33 -11.47
CA GLU A 66 4.34 4.43 -11.03
C GLU A 66 4.77 4.89 -9.64
N VAL A 67 4.86 6.21 -9.41
CA VAL A 67 5.16 6.81 -8.11
C VAL A 67 4.01 7.75 -7.75
N GLU A 68 3.24 7.38 -6.74
CA GLU A 68 2.06 8.12 -6.31
C GLU A 68 2.30 8.81 -4.96
N PHE A 69 1.81 10.04 -4.83
CA PHE A 69 1.89 10.79 -3.59
C PHE A 69 0.56 10.81 -2.87
N LEU A 70 0.56 10.33 -1.63
CA LEU A 70 -0.60 10.19 -0.75
C LEU A 70 -0.52 11.18 0.42
N ALA A 71 -1.65 11.62 0.92
CA ALA A 71 -1.73 12.38 2.16
C ALA A 71 -3.02 12.08 2.92
N PRO A 72 -3.03 12.26 4.26
CA PRO A 72 -4.26 12.15 5.04
C PRO A 72 -5.34 13.11 4.55
N SER A 73 -6.59 12.66 4.50
CA SER A 73 -7.71 13.44 4.00
C SER A 73 -8.11 14.60 4.94
N ASP A 74 -7.84 14.47 6.22
CA ASP A 74 -8.15 15.44 7.28
C ASP A 74 -7.14 16.58 7.41
N VAL A 75 -5.97 16.47 6.76
CA VAL A 75 -4.91 17.48 6.82
C VAL A 75 -4.96 18.42 5.62
N LYS A 76 -4.92 19.74 5.87
CA LYS A 76 -4.89 20.77 4.81
C LYS A 76 -3.45 20.99 4.33
N LEU A 77 -3.18 20.62 3.07
CA LEU A 77 -1.89 20.88 2.38
C LEU A 77 -1.84 22.27 1.71
N THR A 78 -2.62 23.25 2.15
CA THR A 78 -2.82 24.53 1.46
C THR A 78 -1.53 25.33 1.26
N LYS A 79 -0.58 25.25 2.19
CA LYS A 79 0.73 25.92 2.10
C LYS A 79 1.76 25.19 1.24
N ASN A 80 1.49 23.95 0.88
CA ASN A 80 2.43 23.07 0.18
C ASN A 80 2.01 22.76 -1.26
N ARG A 81 1.03 23.48 -1.82
CA ARG A 81 0.67 23.30 -3.23
C ARG A 81 1.85 23.71 -4.10
N PRO A 82 2.37 22.81 -4.94
CA PRO A 82 3.44 23.19 -5.85
C PRO A 82 2.91 24.20 -6.85
N LYS A 83 3.39 25.44 -6.78
CA LYS A 83 3.10 26.48 -7.78
C LYS A 83 3.66 26.14 -9.17
N LEU A 84 4.57 25.15 -9.24
CA LEU A 84 5.32 24.78 -10.42
C LEU A 84 4.55 23.85 -11.39
N PHE A 85 3.46 23.21 -10.94
CA PHE A 85 2.69 22.27 -11.76
C PHE A 85 1.22 22.60 -11.65
N ALA A 86 0.70 23.31 -12.64
CA ALA A 86 -0.74 23.45 -12.82
C ALA A 86 -1.34 22.02 -12.94
N GLY A 87 -2.16 21.63 -11.95
CA GLY A 87 -2.85 20.36 -11.94
C GLY A 87 -2.20 19.23 -11.13
N PHE A 88 -0.91 19.30 -10.70
CA PHE A 88 -0.37 18.26 -9.82
C PHE A 88 -0.98 18.33 -8.42
N ARG A 89 -1.44 17.18 -7.93
CA ARG A 89 -2.15 17.06 -6.65
C ARG A 89 -1.58 15.89 -5.85
N VAL A 90 -2.09 15.71 -4.66
CA VAL A 90 -1.82 14.56 -3.78
C VAL A 90 -3.10 13.75 -3.67
N LEU A 91 -3.02 12.44 -3.75
CA LEU A 91 -4.15 11.57 -3.49
C LEU A 91 -4.47 11.60 -1.99
N ARG A 92 -5.68 12.03 -1.66
CA ARG A 92 -6.11 12.14 -0.26
C ARG A 92 -6.91 10.92 0.14
N THR A 93 -6.47 10.24 1.19
CA THR A 93 -7.13 9.04 1.71
C THR A 93 -7.26 9.10 3.24
N GLU A 94 -8.40 8.66 3.75
CA GLU A 94 -8.69 8.64 5.19
C GLU A 94 -7.67 7.80 5.98
N ALA A 95 -7.23 6.68 5.42
CA ALA A 95 -6.35 5.74 6.10
C ALA A 95 -4.86 6.14 6.04
N CYS A 96 -4.47 7.11 5.21
CA CYS A 96 -3.06 7.47 5.05
C CYS A 96 -2.39 7.91 6.36
N GLY A 97 -3.14 8.53 7.27
CA GLY A 97 -2.60 8.92 8.58
C GLY A 97 -2.10 7.75 9.44
N ALA A 98 -2.64 6.55 9.22
CA ALA A 98 -2.25 5.36 9.98
C ALA A 98 -0.78 4.99 9.77
N VAL A 99 -0.23 5.15 8.56
CA VAL A 99 1.15 4.72 8.22
C VAL A 99 2.24 5.45 9.00
N PHE A 100 1.91 6.59 9.62
CA PHE A 100 2.86 7.36 10.43
C PHE A 100 2.91 6.93 11.90
N ARG A 101 2.06 6.00 12.32
CA ARG A 101 1.97 5.56 13.72
C ARG A 101 3.19 4.73 14.13
N SER A 102 3.56 3.74 13.35
CA SER A 102 4.64 2.79 13.66
C SER A 102 5.43 2.42 12.41
N PRO A 103 6.06 3.40 11.73
CA PRO A 103 6.84 3.10 10.54
C PRO A 103 8.05 2.24 10.90
N GLN A 104 8.38 1.29 10.04
CA GLN A 104 9.60 0.49 10.14
C GLN A 104 10.72 1.16 9.36
N GLU A 105 11.91 1.21 9.93
CA GLU A 105 13.10 1.67 9.22
C GLU A 105 13.67 0.53 8.37
N LEU A 106 13.86 0.78 7.09
CA LEU A 106 14.48 -0.12 6.14
C LEU A 106 15.72 0.55 5.55
N ALA A 107 16.88 -0.09 5.69
CA ALA A 107 18.10 0.32 5.02
C ALA A 107 18.17 -0.35 3.63
N LEU A 108 18.27 0.47 2.59
CA LEU A 108 18.46 0.00 1.21
C LEU A 108 19.84 0.43 0.73
N THR A 109 20.64 -0.55 0.34
CA THR A 109 21.96 -0.31 -0.28
C THR A 109 21.86 -0.55 -1.79
N GLY A 110 22.42 0.35 -2.56
CA GLY A 110 22.40 0.29 -4.02
C GLY A 110 23.24 1.41 -4.62
N LYS A 111 23.17 1.54 -5.95
CA LYS A 111 23.88 2.58 -6.68
C LYS A 111 23.01 3.81 -6.90
N THR A 112 23.61 4.98 -6.69
CA THR A 112 23.02 6.25 -7.09
C THR A 112 22.91 6.33 -8.62
N ILE A 113 22.17 7.32 -9.10
CA ILE A 113 22.05 7.64 -10.53
C ILE A 113 23.42 7.84 -11.21
N ARG A 114 24.41 8.28 -10.44
CA ARG A 114 25.79 8.52 -10.92
C ARG A 114 26.70 7.30 -10.75
N GLY A 115 26.15 6.15 -10.35
CA GLY A 115 26.90 4.90 -10.18
C GLY A 115 27.63 4.73 -8.85
N ALA A 116 27.62 5.73 -7.98
CA ALA A 116 28.26 5.63 -6.66
C ALA A 116 27.44 4.75 -5.71
N ASP A 117 28.08 3.92 -4.90
CA ASP A 117 27.40 3.15 -3.86
C ASP A 117 26.80 4.08 -2.81
N ASN A 118 25.59 3.74 -2.37
CA ASN A 118 24.87 4.53 -1.38
C ASN A 118 23.97 3.62 -0.54
N THR A 119 23.79 4.01 0.71
CA THR A 119 22.79 3.39 1.61
C THR A 119 21.82 4.48 2.06
N VAL A 120 20.54 4.24 1.83
CA VAL A 120 19.46 5.13 2.28
C VAL A 120 18.62 4.42 3.32
N ARG A 121 18.13 5.18 4.30
CA ARG A 121 17.16 4.70 5.30
C ARG A 121 15.79 5.24 4.95
N LEU A 122 14.85 4.34 4.79
CA LEU A 122 13.46 4.64 4.46
C LEU A 122 12.55 4.27 5.62
N HIS A 123 11.52 5.07 5.84
CA HIS A 123 10.41 4.69 6.70
C HIS A 123 9.34 4.01 5.83
N VAL A 124 9.04 2.75 6.14
CA VAL A 124 8.05 1.93 5.44
C VAL A 124 6.88 1.68 6.38
N ALA A 125 5.66 1.69 5.86
CA ALA A 125 4.49 1.32 6.63
C ALA A 125 4.65 -0.09 7.21
N SER A 126 4.28 -0.29 8.47
CA SER A 126 4.22 -1.65 9.01
C SER A 126 3.09 -2.44 8.35
N VAL A 127 3.12 -3.76 8.47
CA VAL A 127 2.05 -4.62 7.93
C VAL A 127 0.70 -4.28 8.54
N ALA A 128 0.66 -3.89 9.82
CA ALA A 128 -0.57 -3.48 10.49
C ALA A 128 -1.23 -2.27 9.82
N GLU A 129 -0.45 -1.21 9.57
CA GLU A 129 -0.94 0.00 8.91
C GLU A 129 -1.21 -0.22 7.42
N PHE A 130 -0.41 -1.06 6.74
CA PHE A 130 -0.66 -1.45 5.37
C PHE A 130 -2.03 -2.14 5.22
N LEU A 131 -2.36 -3.06 6.13
CA LEU A 131 -3.67 -3.72 6.16
C LEU A 131 -4.82 -2.72 6.40
N VAL A 132 -4.63 -1.71 7.24
CA VAL A 132 -5.62 -0.63 7.42
C VAL A 132 -5.85 0.11 6.09
N MET A 133 -4.78 0.48 5.40
CA MET A 133 -4.87 1.13 4.08
C MET A 133 -5.62 0.25 3.08
N LYS A 134 -5.29 -1.04 3.01
CA LYS A 134 -5.93 -2.00 2.10
C LYS A 134 -7.40 -2.26 2.43
N ALA A 135 -7.75 -2.35 3.72
CA ALA A 135 -9.15 -2.46 4.14
C ALA A 135 -9.98 -1.25 3.68
N HIS A 136 -9.47 -0.03 3.86
CA HIS A 136 -10.14 1.16 3.33
C HIS A 136 -10.21 1.17 1.80
N ALA A 137 -9.19 0.68 1.11
CA ALA A 137 -9.16 0.62 -0.35
C ALA A 137 -10.28 -0.27 -0.91
N ILE A 138 -10.45 -1.50 -0.39
CA ILE A 138 -11.52 -2.42 -0.82
C ILE A 138 -12.92 -1.93 -0.43
N GLY A 139 -13.03 -0.99 0.51
CA GLY A 139 -14.27 -0.32 0.85
C GLY A 139 -14.71 0.74 -0.18
N GLY A 140 -13.79 1.21 -1.03
CA GLY A 140 -14.04 2.33 -1.94
C GLY A 140 -13.71 2.08 -3.41
N ARG A 141 -13.05 0.96 -3.74
CA ARG A 141 -12.67 0.61 -5.13
C ARG A 141 -12.69 -0.89 -5.36
N ASP A 142 -12.78 -1.26 -6.62
CA ASP A 142 -12.71 -2.63 -7.11
C ASP A 142 -11.34 -2.85 -7.79
N LYS A 143 -10.39 -3.42 -7.04
CA LYS A 143 -9.06 -3.81 -7.52
C LYS A 143 -8.70 -5.16 -6.87
N PRO A 144 -8.78 -6.28 -7.59
CA PRO A 144 -8.57 -7.64 -7.05
C PRO A 144 -7.30 -7.81 -6.23
N LYS A 145 -6.23 -7.13 -6.65
CA LYS A 145 -4.95 -7.13 -5.92
C LYS A 145 -5.06 -6.65 -4.47
N ASP A 146 -5.98 -5.71 -4.15
CA ASP A 146 -6.09 -5.21 -2.77
C ASP A 146 -6.57 -6.30 -1.81
N SER A 147 -7.53 -7.15 -2.22
CA SER A 147 -7.98 -8.31 -1.44
C SER A 147 -6.91 -9.40 -1.37
N TYR A 148 -6.19 -9.65 -2.47
CA TYR A 148 -5.04 -10.55 -2.46
C TYR A 148 -3.96 -10.08 -1.47
N ASP A 149 -3.59 -8.80 -1.49
CA ASP A 149 -2.58 -8.23 -0.59
C ASP A 149 -2.98 -8.42 0.89
N ILE A 150 -4.27 -8.24 1.22
CA ILE A 150 -4.80 -8.51 2.58
C ILE A 150 -4.58 -9.97 2.95
N CYS A 151 -5.09 -10.90 2.16
CA CYS A 151 -4.99 -12.33 2.45
C CYS A 151 -3.53 -12.80 2.52
N TYR A 152 -2.69 -12.33 1.59
CA TYR A 152 -1.26 -12.62 1.62
C TYR A 152 -0.60 -12.19 2.93
N CYS A 153 -0.89 -10.97 3.40
CA CYS A 153 -0.34 -10.49 4.67
C CYS A 153 -0.83 -11.31 5.86
N LEU A 154 -2.11 -11.66 5.92
CA LEU A 154 -2.68 -12.44 7.02
C LEU A 154 -2.10 -13.87 7.08
N GLU A 155 -1.80 -14.48 5.94
CA GLU A 155 -1.27 -15.84 5.85
C GLU A 155 0.25 -15.91 6.03
N ASN A 156 0.99 -14.88 5.63
CA ASN A 156 2.44 -14.90 5.53
C ASN A 156 3.16 -13.95 6.49
N TYR A 157 2.46 -13.37 7.49
CA TYR A 157 3.12 -12.53 8.47
C TYR A 157 4.04 -13.38 9.36
N ALA A 158 5.36 -13.12 9.28
CA ALA A 158 6.41 -14.01 9.83
C ALA A 158 6.26 -14.26 11.34
N VAL A 159 5.81 -13.27 12.11
CA VAL A 159 5.59 -13.39 13.57
C VAL A 159 4.19 -13.90 13.93
N GLY A 160 3.40 -14.30 12.94
CA GLY A 160 2.05 -14.83 13.14
C GLY A 160 0.96 -13.74 13.19
N ILE A 161 -0.27 -14.19 13.09
CA ILE A 161 -1.46 -13.31 13.01
C ILE A 161 -1.83 -12.71 14.36
N GLU A 162 -1.45 -13.35 15.48
CA GLU A 162 -1.82 -12.97 16.85
C GLU A 162 -1.22 -11.62 17.27
N PRO A 163 0.10 -11.33 17.05
CA PRO A 163 0.68 -10.01 17.31
C PRO A 163 0.05 -8.92 16.45
N LEU A 164 -0.27 -9.22 15.19
CA LEU A 164 -0.94 -8.30 14.27
C LEU A 164 -2.34 -7.93 14.78
N ALA A 165 -3.11 -8.91 15.21
CA ALA A 165 -4.44 -8.70 15.79
C ALA A 165 -4.35 -7.95 17.14
N ALA A 166 -3.33 -8.23 17.96
CA ALA A 166 -3.09 -7.52 19.22
C ALA A 166 -2.83 -6.02 18.98
N ASP A 167 -2.05 -5.68 17.96
CA ASP A 167 -1.82 -4.29 17.57
C ASP A 167 -3.13 -3.59 17.18
N TRP A 168 -3.98 -4.24 16.38
CA TRP A 168 -5.29 -3.70 16.01
C TRP A 168 -6.24 -3.57 17.21
N ARG A 169 -6.24 -4.53 18.14
CA ARG A 169 -7.01 -4.41 19.40
C ARG A 169 -6.60 -3.18 20.20
N GLY A 170 -5.31 -2.84 20.23
CA GLY A 170 -4.80 -1.62 20.87
C GLY A 170 -5.35 -0.33 20.24
N GLN A 171 -5.91 -0.40 19.03
CA GLN A 171 -6.46 0.74 18.28
C GLN A 171 -8.00 0.83 18.28
N ARG A 172 -8.69 0.17 19.22
CA ARG A 172 -10.17 0.13 19.28
C ARG A 172 -10.84 1.51 19.38
N ALA A 173 -10.17 2.51 19.93
CA ALA A 173 -10.66 3.89 19.99
C ALA A 173 -10.38 4.70 18.70
N ASN A 174 -9.56 4.18 17.80
CA ASN A 174 -9.19 4.87 16.57
C ASN A 174 -10.23 4.60 15.47
N LYS A 175 -10.96 5.63 15.06
CA LYS A 175 -12.04 5.55 14.07
C LYS A 175 -11.61 4.93 12.74
N VAL A 176 -10.35 5.13 12.33
CA VAL A 176 -9.80 4.57 11.08
C VAL A 176 -9.71 3.06 11.18
N TYR A 177 -9.23 2.52 12.32
CA TYR A 177 -9.17 1.08 12.57
C TYR A 177 -10.55 0.45 12.75
N VAL A 178 -11.46 1.12 13.48
CA VAL A 178 -12.84 0.66 13.64
C VAL A 178 -13.53 0.53 12.28
N LYS A 179 -13.37 1.53 11.40
CA LYS A 179 -13.90 1.49 10.04
C LYS A 179 -13.26 0.38 9.20
N ALA A 180 -11.95 0.17 9.32
CA ALA A 180 -11.26 -0.93 8.64
C ALA A 180 -11.80 -2.30 9.04
N VAL A 181 -12.00 -2.54 10.36
CA VAL A 181 -12.63 -3.78 10.87
C VAL A 181 -14.03 -3.97 10.29
N ALA A 182 -14.85 -2.92 10.29
CA ALA A 182 -16.21 -2.98 9.74
C ALA A 182 -16.21 -3.34 8.25
N ILE A 183 -15.31 -2.74 7.47
CA ILE A 183 -15.15 -3.05 6.04
C ILE A 183 -14.72 -4.51 5.86
N LEU A 184 -13.73 -4.98 6.61
CA LEU A 184 -13.29 -6.38 6.51
C LEU A 184 -14.41 -7.35 6.88
N LYS A 185 -15.18 -7.08 7.93
CA LYS A 185 -16.35 -7.90 8.31
C LYS A 185 -17.39 -7.97 7.18
N GLU A 186 -17.67 -6.84 6.52
CA GLU A 186 -18.59 -6.79 5.39
C GLU A 186 -18.04 -7.52 4.16
N LYS A 187 -16.82 -7.18 3.75
CA LYS A 187 -16.25 -7.65 2.49
C LYS A 187 -15.82 -9.12 2.51
N PHE A 188 -15.59 -9.69 3.68
CA PHE A 188 -15.22 -11.09 3.89
C PHE A 188 -16.28 -11.85 4.72
N ALA A 189 -17.57 -11.51 4.56
CA ALA A 189 -18.66 -12.10 5.34
C ALA A 189 -18.92 -13.59 5.03
N SER A 190 -18.61 -14.05 3.81
CA SER A 190 -18.71 -15.45 3.37
C SER A 190 -17.69 -15.72 2.25
N PRO A 191 -17.48 -17.00 1.84
CA PRO A 191 -16.64 -17.31 0.67
C PRO A 191 -17.14 -16.66 -0.63
N GLU A 192 -18.43 -16.38 -0.76
CA GLU A 192 -19.05 -15.73 -1.91
C GLU A 192 -19.04 -14.20 -1.83
N ALA A 193 -18.60 -13.65 -0.69
CA ALA A 193 -18.52 -12.20 -0.50
C ALA A 193 -17.43 -11.56 -1.39
N PHE A 194 -17.49 -10.24 -1.50
CA PHE A 194 -16.61 -9.44 -2.36
C PHE A 194 -15.11 -9.78 -2.20
N GLY A 195 -14.58 -9.78 -0.98
CA GLY A 195 -13.15 -9.98 -0.73
C GLY A 195 -12.62 -11.31 -1.22
N PRO A 196 -13.20 -12.47 -0.82
CA PRO A 196 -12.79 -13.78 -1.32
C PRO A 196 -12.94 -13.92 -2.83
N GLN A 197 -14.00 -13.38 -3.44
CA GLN A 197 -14.17 -13.45 -4.89
C GLN A 197 -13.14 -12.60 -5.65
N GLN A 198 -12.71 -11.46 -5.11
CA GLN A 198 -11.61 -10.67 -5.65
C GLN A 198 -10.27 -11.43 -5.60
N VAL A 199 -10.02 -12.24 -4.56
CA VAL A 199 -8.83 -13.10 -4.50
C VAL A 199 -8.86 -14.16 -5.60
N VAL A 200 -10.01 -14.78 -5.83
CA VAL A 200 -10.23 -15.74 -6.94
C VAL A 200 -9.98 -15.08 -8.29
N GLU A 201 -10.53 -13.88 -8.49
CA GLU A 201 -10.33 -13.10 -9.71
C GLU A 201 -8.84 -12.77 -9.94
N PHE A 202 -8.14 -12.34 -8.89
CA PHE A 202 -6.70 -12.05 -8.95
C PHE A 202 -5.88 -13.24 -9.42
N HIS A 203 -6.17 -14.44 -8.92
CA HIS A 203 -5.46 -15.67 -9.29
C HIS A 203 -5.85 -16.22 -10.65
N SER A 204 -6.98 -15.78 -11.22
CA SER A 204 -7.47 -16.19 -12.54
C SER A 204 -7.56 -17.72 -12.72
N ALA A 205 -7.86 -18.48 -11.65
CA ALA A 205 -8.01 -19.91 -11.71
C ALA A 205 -9.19 -20.31 -12.63
N SER A 206 -8.97 -21.30 -13.50
CA SER A 206 -9.93 -21.70 -14.53
C SER A 206 -10.95 -22.72 -14.04
N ASP A 207 -10.55 -23.61 -13.12
CA ASP A 207 -11.43 -24.70 -12.64
C ASP A 207 -12.21 -24.28 -11.39
N ALA A 208 -13.42 -24.84 -11.26
CA ALA A 208 -14.35 -24.49 -10.19
C ALA A 208 -13.88 -24.93 -8.79
N GLU A 209 -13.17 -26.05 -8.69
CA GLU A 209 -12.68 -26.57 -7.41
C GLU A 209 -11.58 -25.68 -6.83
N THR A 210 -10.58 -25.31 -7.64
CA THR A 210 -9.53 -24.35 -7.25
C THR A 210 -10.13 -23.00 -6.85
N ARG A 211 -11.11 -22.49 -7.61
CA ARG A 211 -11.81 -21.24 -7.28
C ARG A 211 -12.50 -21.32 -5.93
N ALA A 212 -13.25 -22.39 -5.66
CA ALA A 212 -13.94 -22.58 -4.38
C ALA A 212 -12.94 -22.70 -3.21
N MET A 213 -11.82 -23.42 -3.41
CA MET A 213 -10.76 -23.55 -2.40
C MET A 213 -10.11 -22.20 -2.10
N GLN A 214 -9.78 -21.40 -3.11
CA GLN A 214 -9.20 -20.08 -2.93
C GLN A 214 -10.13 -19.13 -2.20
N ALA A 215 -11.42 -19.09 -2.58
CA ALA A 215 -12.43 -18.27 -1.91
C ALA A 215 -12.58 -18.66 -0.43
N ARG A 216 -12.65 -19.94 -0.14
CA ARG A 216 -12.77 -20.47 1.23
C ARG A 216 -11.52 -20.10 2.05
N ARG A 217 -10.33 -20.31 1.53
CA ARG A 217 -9.07 -19.96 2.20
C ARG A 217 -8.98 -18.47 2.53
N ALA A 218 -9.33 -17.60 1.58
CA ALA A 218 -9.35 -16.15 1.78
C ALA A 218 -10.35 -15.73 2.88
N TYR A 219 -11.53 -16.34 2.87
CA TYR A 219 -12.55 -16.15 3.92
C TYR A 219 -12.01 -16.59 5.28
N GLU A 220 -11.48 -17.79 5.41
CA GLU A 220 -10.99 -18.36 6.67
C GLU A 220 -9.84 -17.53 7.25
N ALA A 221 -8.90 -17.04 6.41
CA ALA A 221 -7.81 -16.17 6.84
C ALA A 221 -8.34 -14.86 7.44
N ALA A 222 -9.30 -14.21 6.77
CA ALA A 222 -9.91 -12.99 7.25
C ALA A 222 -10.74 -13.23 8.53
N GLN A 223 -11.53 -14.31 8.61
CA GLN A 223 -12.33 -14.63 9.80
C GLN A 223 -11.44 -14.93 11.02
N ARG A 224 -10.33 -15.67 10.83
CA ARG A 224 -9.35 -15.92 11.90
C ARG A 224 -8.80 -14.59 12.45
N PHE A 225 -8.41 -13.67 11.58
CA PHE A 225 -7.94 -12.34 12.01
C PHE A 225 -9.02 -11.56 12.75
N LEU A 226 -10.22 -11.48 12.18
CA LEU A 226 -11.34 -10.74 12.75
C LEU A 226 -11.78 -11.29 14.11
N SER A 227 -11.76 -12.63 14.31
CA SER A 227 -12.05 -13.25 15.61
C SER A 227 -11.03 -12.87 16.68
N LEU A 228 -9.77 -12.66 16.30
CA LEU A 228 -8.70 -12.23 17.19
C LEU A 228 -8.75 -10.72 17.49
N VAL A 229 -9.27 -9.91 16.56
CA VAL A 229 -9.41 -8.45 16.77
C VAL A 229 -10.61 -8.14 17.66
N GLY A 230 -11.72 -8.87 17.56
CA GLY A 230 -12.93 -8.76 18.38
C GLY A 230 -14.01 -7.92 17.77
#